data_e76603d97d3cb80689f537e921c20fee
#
_entry.id   e76603d97d3cb80689f537e921c20fee
#
_cell.length_a   1.000
_cell.length_b   1.000
_cell.length_c   1.000
_cell.angle_alpha   90.00
_cell.angle_beta   90.00
_cell.angle_gamma   90.00
#
_symmetry.space_group_name_H-M   'P 1'
#
loop_
_entity.id
_entity.type
_entity.pdbx_description
1 polymer ?
#
loop_
_entity_poly.entity_id
_entity_poly.type
_entity_poly.pdbx_seq_one_letter_code
_entity_poly.pdbx_strand_id
1 'polypeptide(L)'
;MQRGDVVELRLPKGVGHEQRGHRYGVVVQSDALLPRSVVLIAPTSTSAKDSTFRPEVDILGERTKVLVEQVAALDIGRLGDHVARLHGEAMWSVDDALSTVLGLN
;
A
#
# COMPACT_ATOMS: atom_id res chain seq x y z
N MET A 1 3.80 -10.02 -9.64
CA MET A 1 3.39 -9.25 -8.45
C MET A 1 3.46 -10.15 -7.24
N GLN A 2 4.02 -9.64 -6.17
CA GLN A 2 4.17 -10.39 -4.93
C GLN A 2 3.78 -9.52 -3.75
N ARG A 3 3.41 -10.15 -2.65
CA ARG A 3 3.11 -9.44 -1.41
C ARG A 3 4.32 -8.62 -0.97
N GLY A 4 4.09 -7.36 -0.62
CA GLY A 4 5.16 -6.43 -0.29
C GLY A 4 5.62 -5.56 -1.44
N ASP A 5 5.21 -5.88 -2.67
CA ASP A 5 5.54 -5.02 -3.81
C ASP A 5 4.90 -3.65 -3.62
N VAL A 6 5.65 -2.61 -3.99
CA VAL A 6 5.15 -1.24 -4.01
C VAL A 6 4.93 -0.86 -5.47
N VAL A 7 3.72 -0.45 -5.77
CA VAL A 7 3.31 -0.12 -7.13
C VAL A 7 2.74 1.30 -7.18
N GLU A 8 2.82 1.92 -8.33
CA GLU A 8 2.14 3.19 -8.55
C GLU A 8 0.64 2.96 -8.63
N LEU A 9 -0.12 3.90 -8.09
CA LEU A 9 -1.57 3.86 -8.17
C LEU A 9 -2.04 4.87 -9.20
N ARG A 10 -2.90 4.42 -10.11
CA ARG A 10 -3.52 5.27 -11.12
C ARG A 10 -4.88 5.69 -10.61
N LEU A 11 -5.13 7.00 -10.61
CA LEU A 11 -6.42 7.54 -10.21
C LEU A 11 -7.39 7.47 -11.38
N PRO A 12 -8.68 7.28 -11.09
CA PRO A 12 -9.68 7.37 -12.14
C PRO A 12 -9.68 8.74 -12.80
N LYS A 13 -10.02 8.76 -14.09
CA LYS A 13 -10.08 10.00 -14.86
C LYS A 13 -11.07 10.95 -14.22
N GLY A 14 -10.68 12.24 -14.10
CA GLY A 14 -11.53 13.27 -13.55
C GLY A 14 -11.57 13.31 -12.03
N VAL A 15 -10.80 12.46 -11.37
CA VAL A 15 -10.75 12.41 -9.91
C VAL A 15 -9.37 12.82 -9.46
N GLY A 16 -9.30 13.45 -8.31
CA GLY A 16 -8.02 13.69 -7.66
C GLY A 16 -7.20 14.79 -8.26
N HIS A 17 -7.84 15.83 -8.79
CA HIS A 17 -7.11 16.98 -9.30
C HIS A 17 -6.28 17.67 -8.20
N GLU A 18 -6.64 17.48 -6.95
CA GLU A 18 -5.86 17.93 -5.80
C GLU A 18 -4.72 16.98 -5.45
N GLN A 19 -4.69 15.81 -6.06
CA GLN A 19 -3.61 14.84 -5.85
C GLN A 19 -2.40 15.27 -6.65
N ARG A 20 -1.31 15.54 -5.97
CA ARG A 20 -0.08 15.97 -6.62
C ARG A 20 1.00 14.92 -6.41
N GLY A 21 1.81 14.70 -7.44
CA GLY A 21 2.89 13.74 -7.39
C GLY A 21 2.39 12.32 -7.48
N HIS A 22 3.27 11.40 -7.15
CA HIS A 22 3.00 9.99 -7.26
C HIS A 22 2.27 9.46 -6.04
N ARG A 23 1.31 8.58 -6.29
CA ARG A 23 0.66 7.80 -5.25
C ARG A 23 1.14 6.37 -5.38
N TYR A 24 1.43 5.76 -4.24
CA TYR A 24 1.91 4.37 -4.20
C TYR A 24 0.98 3.54 -3.35
N GLY A 25 1.03 2.23 -3.59
CA GLY A 25 0.32 1.27 -2.76
C GLY A 25 1.19 0.05 -2.53
N VAL A 26 0.96 -0.59 -1.40
CA VAL A 26 1.67 -1.79 -1.01
C VAL A 26 0.74 -2.98 -1.20
N VAL A 27 1.21 -3.99 -1.94
CA VAL A 27 0.46 -5.24 -2.11
C VAL A 27 0.47 -5.99 -0.79
N VAL A 28 -0.70 -6.18 -0.21
CA VAL A 28 -0.83 -6.90 1.06
C VAL A 28 -1.49 -8.26 0.93
N GLN A 29 -2.00 -8.58 -0.26
CA GLN A 29 -2.63 -9.86 -0.52
C GLN A 29 -1.62 -11.00 -0.46
N SER A 30 -2.05 -12.14 0.07
CA SER A 30 -1.21 -13.34 0.13
C SER A 30 -0.76 -13.76 -1.27
N ASP A 31 0.50 -14.15 -1.40
CA ASP A 31 1.05 -14.66 -2.65
C ASP A 31 0.28 -15.89 -3.12
N ALA A 32 -0.28 -16.67 -2.20
CA ALA A 32 -1.07 -17.86 -2.55
C ALA A 32 -2.33 -17.51 -3.34
N LEU A 33 -2.77 -16.25 -3.28
CA LEU A 33 -3.97 -15.78 -3.99
C LEU A 33 -3.63 -14.90 -5.19
N LEU A 34 -2.37 -14.84 -5.57
CA LEU A 34 -1.91 -14.08 -6.74
C LEU A 34 -1.50 -15.05 -7.83
N PRO A 35 -1.62 -14.69 -9.11
CA PRO A 35 -2.16 -13.41 -9.60
C PRO A 35 -3.69 -13.41 -9.64
N ARG A 36 -4.28 -12.22 -9.56
CA ARG A 36 -5.71 -12.00 -9.63
C ARG A 36 -6.00 -10.72 -10.40
N SER A 37 -7.23 -10.58 -10.89
CA SER A 37 -7.65 -9.35 -11.55
C SER A 37 -7.92 -8.23 -10.55
N VAL A 38 -8.13 -8.58 -9.29
CA VAL A 38 -8.34 -7.64 -8.18
C VAL A 38 -7.37 -8.00 -7.08
N VAL A 39 -6.71 -6.98 -6.52
CA VAL A 39 -5.64 -7.19 -5.54
C VAL A 39 -5.85 -6.26 -4.36
N LEU A 40 -5.62 -6.77 -3.14
CA LEU A 40 -5.70 -5.96 -1.93
C LEU A 40 -4.45 -5.09 -1.82
N ILE A 41 -4.67 -3.79 -1.75
CA ILE A 41 -3.62 -2.78 -1.73
C ILE A 41 -3.84 -1.85 -0.54
N ALA A 42 -2.77 -1.51 0.17
CA ALA A 42 -2.78 -0.46 1.17
C ALA A 42 -2.11 0.77 0.57
N PRO A 43 -2.83 1.90 0.47
CA PRO A 43 -2.24 3.12 -0.10
C PRO A 43 -1.23 3.74 0.86
N THR A 44 -0.43 4.65 0.36
CA THR A 44 0.59 5.34 1.16
C THR A 44 0.38 6.84 1.13
N SER A 45 0.97 7.53 2.11
CA SER A 45 0.91 8.99 2.18
C SER A 45 2.13 9.51 2.93
N THR A 46 2.75 10.55 2.39
CA THR A 46 3.85 11.23 3.06
C THR A 46 3.35 12.26 4.07
N SER A 47 2.10 12.67 3.97
CA SER A 47 1.54 13.76 4.76
C SER A 47 0.49 13.33 5.79
N ALA A 48 0.16 12.04 5.85
CA ALA A 48 -0.84 11.54 6.78
C ALA A 48 -0.36 11.71 8.22
N LYS A 49 -1.32 11.88 9.12
CA LYS A 49 -1.02 11.99 10.54
C LYS A 49 -0.51 10.67 11.10
N ASP A 50 0.35 10.76 12.10
CA ASP A 50 0.88 9.59 12.79
C ASP A 50 -0.24 8.79 13.44
N SER A 51 -0.06 7.48 13.43
CA SER A 51 -0.97 6.57 14.11
C SER A 51 -0.27 5.24 14.32
N THR A 52 -0.67 4.50 15.34
CA THR A 52 -0.10 3.19 15.63
C THR A 52 -0.36 2.17 14.51
N PHE A 53 -1.39 2.42 13.68
CA PHE A 53 -1.70 1.54 12.55
C PHE A 53 -1.31 2.14 11.19
N ARG A 54 -0.40 3.12 11.19
CA ARG A 54 0.15 3.71 9.97
C ARG A 54 1.67 3.62 10.02
N PRO A 55 2.23 2.42 9.79
CA PRO A 55 3.67 2.25 9.89
C PRO A 55 4.41 3.13 8.88
N GLU A 56 5.51 3.70 9.33
CA GLU A 56 6.39 4.46 8.46
C GLU A 56 7.42 3.52 7.84
N VAL A 57 7.59 3.65 6.54
CA VAL A 57 8.54 2.86 5.78
C VAL A 57 9.27 3.78 4.81
N ASP A 58 10.39 3.32 4.28
CA ASP A 58 11.09 4.03 3.23
C ASP A 58 10.65 3.49 1.88
N ILE A 59 10.20 4.39 1.02
CA ILE A 59 9.87 4.05 -0.36
C ILE A 59 10.65 5.00 -1.24
N LEU A 60 11.59 4.46 -2.02
CA LEU A 60 12.44 5.24 -2.91
C LEU A 60 13.17 6.38 -2.18
N GLY A 61 13.60 6.11 -0.95
CA GLY A 61 14.36 7.07 -0.16
C GLY A 61 13.52 8.07 0.59
N GLU A 62 12.21 7.98 0.54
CA GLU A 62 11.30 8.90 1.21
C GLU A 62 10.53 8.19 2.32
N ARG A 63 10.46 8.82 3.48
CA ARG A 63 9.66 8.30 4.59
C ARG A 63 8.19 8.46 4.26
N THR A 64 7.45 7.37 4.31
CA THR A 64 6.08 7.31 3.86
C THR A 64 5.29 6.46 4.84
N LYS A 65 4.04 6.83 5.10
CA LYS A 65 3.16 6.03 5.95
C LYS A 65 2.31 5.11 5.08
N VAL A 66 2.20 3.85 5.50
CA VAL A 66 1.31 2.90 4.85
C VAL A 66 -0.04 3.01 5.56
N LEU A 67 -1.07 3.39 4.83
CA LEU A 67 -2.40 3.62 5.39
C LEU A 67 -3.17 2.31 5.45
N VAL A 68 -2.81 1.48 6.41
CA VAL A 68 -3.32 0.12 6.50
C VAL A 68 -4.84 0.11 6.70
N GLU A 69 -5.37 1.11 7.40
CA GLU A 69 -6.82 1.20 7.62
C GLU A 69 -7.60 1.51 6.34
N GLN A 70 -6.89 1.88 5.26
CA GLN A 70 -7.51 2.18 3.98
C GLN A 70 -7.28 1.08 2.95
N VAL A 71 -6.92 -0.11 3.40
CA VAL A 71 -6.73 -1.24 2.50
C VAL A 71 -8.00 -1.45 1.68
N ALA A 72 -7.81 -1.69 0.38
CA ALA A 72 -8.92 -1.83 -0.54
C ALA A 72 -8.58 -2.81 -1.65
N ALA A 73 -9.62 -3.40 -2.23
CA ALA A 73 -9.48 -4.27 -3.39
C ALA A 73 -9.50 -3.40 -4.64
N LEU A 74 -8.40 -3.40 -5.38
CA LEU A 74 -8.26 -2.60 -6.59
C LEU A 74 -8.09 -3.50 -7.80
N ASP A 75 -8.75 -3.10 -8.90
CA ASP A 75 -8.54 -3.75 -10.19
C ASP A 75 -7.09 -3.53 -10.64
N ILE A 76 -6.46 -4.54 -11.21
CA ILE A 76 -5.06 -4.44 -11.63
C ILE A 76 -4.86 -3.34 -12.68
N GLY A 77 -5.90 -2.95 -13.41
CA GLY A 77 -5.81 -1.84 -14.35
C GLY A 77 -5.53 -0.50 -13.69
N ARG A 78 -5.72 -0.41 -12.38
CA ARG A 78 -5.43 0.78 -11.60
C ARG A 78 -4.01 0.79 -11.04
N LEU A 79 -3.26 -0.27 -11.26
CA LEU A 79 -1.89 -0.39 -10.76
C LEU A 79 -0.93 -0.03 -11.88
N GLY A 80 0.01 0.85 -11.55
CA GLY A 80 1.06 1.22 -12.48
C GLY A 80 2.31 0.38 -12.29
N ASP A 81 3.45 1.01 -12.48
CA ASP A 81 4.73 0.31 -12.42
C ASP A 81 5.07 -0.16 -11.01
N HIS A 82 5.73 -1.30 -10.95
CA HIS A 82 6.37 -1.77 -9.73
C HIS A 82 7.62 -0.90 -9.50
N VAL A 83 7.71 -0.27 -8.35
CA VAL A 83 8.78 0.71 -8.09
C VAL A 83 9.70 0.30 -6.95
N ALA A 84 9.24 -0.54 -6.04
CA ALA A 84 10.02 -0.94 -4.89
C ALA A 84 9.41 -2.20 -4.26
N ARG A 85 10.03 -2.67 -3.21
CA ARG A 85 9.52 -3.81 -2.48
C ARG A 85 9.84 -3.64 -1.01
N LEU A 86 8.83 -3.83 -0.18
CA LEU A 86 9.03 -3.88 1.27
C LEU A 86 9.33 -5.31 1.69
N HIS A 87 10.30 -5.46 2.56
CA HIS A 87 10.63 -6.75 3.15
C HIS A 87 11.24 -6.53 4.52
N GLY A 88 11.49 -7.61 5.26
CA GLY A 88 12.06 -7.52 6.58
C GLY A 88 11.14 -6.76 7.53
N GLU A 89 11.74 -5.88 8.33
CA GLU A 89 11.01 -5.13 9.37
C GLU A 89 9.92 -4.26 8.81
N ALA A 90 10.12 -3.69 7.61
CA ALA A 90 9.11 -2.84 6.99
C ALA A 90 7.83 -3.64 6.75
N MET A 91 7.94 -4.82 6.16
CA MET A 91 6.75 -5.64 5.89
C MET A 91 6.17 -6.19 7.18
N TRP A 92 7.02 -6.52 8.15
CA TRP A 92 6.55 -6.98 9.45
C TRP A 92 5.68 -5.92 10.13
N SER A 93 6.08 -4.64 10.06
CA SER A 93 5.30 -3.56 10.65
C SER A 93 3.95 -3.37 9.95
N VAL A 94 3.90 -3.60 8.64
CA VAL A 94 2.64 -3.57 7.90
C VAL A 94 1.73 -4.72 8.36
N ASP A 95 2.29 -5.91 8.51
CA ASP A 95 1.53 -7.08 8.96
C ASP A 95 0.96 -6.87 10.36
N ASP A 96 1.76 -6.31 11.26
CA ASP A 96 1.33 -6.02 12.62
C ASP A 96 0.17 -5.02 12.63
N ALA A 97 0.30 -3.96 11.84
CA ALA A 97 -0.77 -2.96 11.72
C ALA A 97 -2.04 -3.56 11.12
N LEU A 98 -1.91 -4.43 10.13
CA LEU A 98 -3.07 -5.12 9.55
C LEU A 98 -3.77 -5.98 10.59
N SER A 99 -3.02 -6.72 11.40
CA SER A 99 -3.61 -7.53 12.46
C SER A 99 -4.39 -6.68 13.44
N THR A 100 -3.87 -5.50 13.76
CA THR A 100 -4.54 -4.58 14.68
C THR A 100 -5.83 -4.04 14.06
N VAL A 101 -5.74 -3.54 12.83
CA VAL A 101 -6.89 -2.93 12.15
C VAL A 101 -8.00 -3.95 11.90
N LEU A 102 -7.62 -5.18 11.57
CA LEU A 102 -8.58 -6.24 11.27
C LEU A 102 -9.02 -7.03 12.51
N GLY A 103 -8.46 -6.73 13.67
CA GLY A 103 -8.85 -7.39 14.91
C GLY A 103 -8.41 -8.84 14.97
N LEU A 104 -7.28 -9.17 14.40
CA LEU A 104 -6.81 -10.56 14.32
C LEU A 104 -5.84 -10.93 15.44
N ASN A 105 -5.47 -10.00 16.29
CA ASN A 105 -4.54 -10.23 17.39
C ASN A 105 -5.19 -10.10 18.75
#